data_3ee719b9d4bb1197b840ecbbb0040cf1
#
_entry.id   3ee719b9d4bb1197b840ecbbb0040cf1
#
_cell.length_a   1.000
_cell.length_b   1.000
_cell.length_c   1.000
_cell.angle_alpha   90.00
_cell.angle_beta   90.00
_cell.angle_gamma   90.00
#
_symmetry.space_group_name_H-M   'P 1'
#
loop_
_entity.id
_entity.type
_entity.pdbx_description
1 polymer ?
#
loop_
_entity_poly.entity_id
_entity_poly.type
_entity_poly.pdbx_seq_one_letter_code
_entity_poly.pdbx_strand_id
1 'polypeptide(L)'
;MKKIFNTIAVILTVTAVASCSMFKLDNFEGPNAQVHGRLVDAETGELIGVEAAFSQEIDWANVDWSTWTFPVITVSKGSLIVNELGWKNKDGVEVYEDQRWFIRFDGRYRNNLVFAADYKVIMKELPCYENDQVMTLKKGDNEVDLKTTPFCRIVDPVITYDAAAKKVKATFKVELTDRSKANAIMNVRFAANTQLFVGATVFNMAADDPGAKREGGSWGTMVFPACQPGEVVTLEIDAAKNPDLFKYDQIRYFRIAAEAEGNGYNSQKAYNFSPIYKASADFSKI
;
A
#
# COMPACT_ATOMS: atom_id res chain seq x y z
N MET A 1 2.57 -18.06 -65.92
CA MET A 1 1.78 -18.13 -64.69
C MET A 1 2.62 -17.94 -63.43
N LYS A 2 3.75 -18.66 -63.20
CA LYS A 2 4.58 -18.48 -61.99
C LYS A 2 5.09 -17.03 -61.71
N LYS A 3 5.48 -16.30 -62.78
CA LYS A 3 5.99 -14.93 -62.62
C LYS A 3 4.89 -13.94 -62.16
N ILE A 4 3.65 -14.11 -62.64
CA ILE A 4 2.51 -13.26 -62.28
C ILE A 4 2.12 -13.50 -60.81
N PHE A 5 2.15 -14.77 -60.35
CA PHE A 5 1.85 -15.14 -58.95
C PHE A 5 2.86 -14.54 -57.98
N ASN A 6 4.16 -14.58 -58.31
CA ASN A 6 5.18 -13.98 -57.45
C ASN A 6 5.07 -12.45 -57.37
N THR A 7 4.70 -11.79 -58.49
CA THR A 7 4.52 -10.34 -58.51
C THR A 7 3.30 -9.92 -57.67
N ILE A 8 2.19 -10.67 -57.73
CA ILE A 8 0.99 -10.42 -56.93
C ILE A 8 1.27 -10.68 -55.43
N ALA A 9 2.03 -11.74 -55.11
CA ALA A 9 2.40 -12.03 -53.72
C ALA A 9 3.29 -10.92 -53.11
N VAL A 10 4.24 -10.38 -53.87
CA VAL A 10 5.10 -9.27 -53.42
C VAL A 10 4.30 -7.99 -53.23
N ILE A 11 3.37 -7.67 -54.13
CA ILE A 11 2.52 -6.48 -53.99
C ILE A 11 1.59 -6.60 -52.79
N LEU A 12 1.00 -7.77 -52.52
CA LEU A 12 0.16 -8.03 -51.37
C LEU A 12 0.95 -7.94 -50.05
N THR A 13 2.20 -8.38 -50.02
CA THR A 13 3.07 -8.29 -48.80
C THR A 13 3.47 -6.84 -48.54
N VAL A 14 3.81 -6.08 -49.58
CA VAL A 14 4.17 -4.66 -49.44
C VAL A 14 2.97 -3.81 -49.01
N THR A 15 1.77 -4.08 -49.51
CA THR A 15 0.55 -3.38 -49.10
C THR A 15 0.15 -3.76 -47.66
N ALA A 16 0.34 -5.00 -47.22
CA ALA A 16 0.06 -5.40 -45.83
C ALA A 16 1.01 -4.74 -44.82
N VAL A 17 2.30 -4.57 -45.15
CA VAL A 17 3.26 -3.87 -44.31
C VAL A 17 3.03 -2.36 -44.31
N ALA A 18 2.62 -1.78 -45.42
CA ALA A 18 2.30 -0.35 -45.53
C ALA A 18 0.98 -0.01 -44.81
N SER A 19 0.01 -0.92 -44.75
CA SER A 19 -1.27 -0.67 -44.11
C SER A 19 -1.13 -0.53 -42.59
N CYS A 20 -0.20 -1.25 -41.96
CA CYS A 20 0.06 -1.12 -40.51
C CYS A 20 0.68 0.23 -40.13
N SER A 21 1.32 0.94 -41.07
CA SER A 21 1.91 2.26 -40.81
C SER A 21 1.04 3.44 -41.30
N MET A 22 0.08 3.18 -42.21
CA MET A 22 -0.81 4.23 -42.74
C MET A 22 -2.07 4.48 -41.90
N PHE A 23 -2.47 3.53 -41.05
CA PHE A 23 -3.58 3.70 -40.10
C PHE A 23 -3.02 3.80 -38.68
N LYS A 24 -2.25 4.84 -38.41
CA LYS A 24 -2.14 5.32 -37.03
C LYS A 24 -3.50 5.90 -36.67
N LEU A 25 -4.35 5.07 -36.09
CA LEU A 25 -5.66 5.48 -35.55
C LEU A 25 -5.50 6.44 -34.38
N ASP A 26 -4.30 6.50 -33.80
CA ASP A 26 -3.95 7.37 -32.71
C ASP A 26 -2.74 8.22 -33.11
N ASN A 27 -2.95 9.52 -33.26
CA ASN A 27 -1.89 10.50 -33.58
C ASN A 27 -1.16 11.01 -32.32
N PHE A 28 -1.49 10.48 -31.14
CA PHE A 28 -0.82 10.86 -29.91
C PHE A 28 0.51 10.12 -29.78
N GLU A 29 1.55 10.85 -29.40
CA GLU A 29 2.78 10.22 -28.95
C GLU A 29 2.45 9.37 -27.71
N GLY A 30 3.00 8.16 -27.62
CA GLY A 30 2.87 7.32 -26.43
C GLY A 30 3.52 7.97 -25.20
N PRO A 31 3.32 7.39 -24.02
CA PRO A 31 3.95 7.86 -22.78
C PRO A 31 5.46 8.04 -22.97
N ASN A 32 5.97 9.20 -22.60
CA ASN A 32 7.34 9.63 -22.87
C ASN A 32 8.13 9.97 -21.61
N ALA A 33 7.56 9.71 -20.43
CA ALA A 33 8.18 9.89 -19.14
C ALA A 33 8.03 8.63 -18.26
N GLN A 34 8.87 8.55 -17.25
CA GLN A 34 8.81 7.59 -16.16
C GLN A 34 8.97 8.35 -14.87
N VAL A 35 8.38 7.87 -13.80
CA VAL A 35 8.55 8.43 -12.48
C VAL A 35 8.75 7.33 -11.46
N HIS A 36 9.66 7.57 -10.54
CA HIS A 36 9.86 6.76 -9.34
C HIS A 36 10.19 7.65 -8.15
N GLY A 37 9.97 7.15 -6.96
CA GLY A 37 10.24 7.91 -5.76
C GLY A 37 9.78 7.20 -4.51
N ARG A 38 9.73 7.94 -3.42
CA ARG A 38 9.44 7.46 -2.09
C ARG A 38 8.36 8.31 -1.44
N LEU A 39 7.52 7.66 -0.64
CA LEU A 39 6.65 8.35 0.32
C LEU A 39 7.43 8.45 1.63
N VAL A 40 7.72 9.65 2.06
CA VAL A 40 8.54 9.91 3.25
C VAL A 40 7.85 10.81 4.26
N ASP A 41 8.11 10.53 5.52
CA ASP A 41 7.73 11.41 6.62
C ASP A 41 8.48 12.75 6.48
N ALA A 42 7.74 13.84 6.44
CA ALA A 42 8.29 15.17 6.23
C ALA A 42 9.21 15.63 7.36
N GLU A 43 9.05 15.07 8.58
CA GLU A 43 9.85 15.44 9.75
C GLU A 43 11.09 14.57 9.89
N THR A 44 10.95 13.24 9.76
CA THR A 44 12.05 12.30 10.01
C THR A 44 12.78 11.89 8.75
N GLY A 45 12.19 12.04 7.58
CA GLY A 45 12.73 11.53 6.30
C GLY A 45 12.61 10.01 6.14
N GLU A 46 11.99 9.31 7.09
CA GLU A 46 11.78 7.88 7.02
C GLU A 46 10.71 7.48 6.02
N LEU A 47 10.82 6.27 5.50
CA LEU A 47 9.85 5.73 4.55
C LEU A 47 8.52 5.44 5.25
N ILE A 48 7.43 5.92 4.67
CA ILE A 48 6.07 5.56 5.08
C ILE A 48 5.65 4.34 4.28
N GLY A 49 5.77 3.17 4.88
CA GLY A 49 5.30 1.93 4.27
C GLY A 49 3.77 1.86 4.26
N VAL A 50 3.24 1.15 3.28
CA VAL A 50 1.79 0.98 3.12
C VAL A 50 1.42 -0.49 2.93
N GLU A 51 0.17 -0.79 3.15
CA GLU A 51 -0.44 -2.07 2.78
C GLU A 51 -1.51 -1.79 1.72
N ALA A 52 -1.13 -1.98 0.47
CA ALA A 52 -2.04 -1.72 -0.65
C ALA A 52 -3.12 -2.80 -0.71
N ALA A 53 -4.36 -2.39 -0.85
CA ALA A 53 -5.48 -3.27 -1.10
C ALA A 53 -6.43 -2.62 -2.10
N PHE A 54 -7.05 -3.48 -2.90
CA PHE A 54 -8.12 -3.14 -3.80
C PHE A 54 -9.20 -4.20 -3.64
N SER A 55 -10.38 -3.79 -3.20
CA SER A 55 -11.50 -4.68 -2.95
C SER A 55 -12.82 -4.05 -3.40
N GLN A 56 -13.78 -4.90 -3.67
CA GLN A 56 -15.17 -4.51 -3.78
C GLN A 56 -15.86 -4.86 -2.45
N GLU A 57 -16.51 -3.89 -1.87
CA GLU A 57 -17.19 -4.02 -0.58
C GLU A 57 -18.63 -3.54 -0.68
N ILE A 58 -19.50 -4.06 0.18
CA ILE A 58 -20.87 -3.56 0.26
C ILE A 58 -20.83 -2.16 0.86
N ASP A 59 -21.48 -1.22 0.20
CA ASP A 59 -21.69 0.13 0.73
C ASP A 59 -22.82 0.08 1.78
N TRP A 60 -22.44 -0.25 3.00
CA TRP A 60 -23.38 -0.38 4.11
C TRP A 60 -24.16 0.90 4.45
N ALA A 61 -23.62 2.06 4.07
CA ALA A 61 -24.28 3.34 4.30
C ALA A 61 -25.49 3.56 3.34
N ASN A 62 -25.45 2.93 2.18
CA ASN A 62 -26.46 3.06 1.12
C ASN A 62 -27.24 1.76 0.85
N VAL A 63 -27.23 0.82 1.79
CA VAL A 63 -28.04 -0.40 1.69
C VAL A 63 -29.53 -0.03 1.77
N ASP A 64 -30.27 -0.44 0.75
CA ASP A 64 -31.74 -0.36 0.79
C ASP A 64 -32.31 -1.66 1.38
N TRP A 65 -32.66 -1.58 2.64
CA TRP A 65 -33.24 -2.70 3.38
C TRP A 65 -34.67 -3.06 2.96
N SER A 66 -35.38 -2.16 2.27
CA SER A 66 -36.74 -2.41 1.80
C SER A 66 -36.77 -3.29 0.57
N THR A 67 -35.76 -3.15 -0.30
CA THR A 67 -35.59 -3.92 -1.54
C THR A 67 -34.50 -4.97 -1.46
N TRP A 68 -33.80 -5.04 -0.32
CA TRP A 68 -32.60 -5.89 -0.14
C TRP A 68 -31.54 -5.64 -1.20
N THR A 69 -31.37 -4.37 -1.59
CA THR A 69 -30.36 -3.96 -2.54
C THR A 69 -29.08 -3.58 -1.82
N PHE A 70 -27.97 -4.22 -2.19
CA PHE A 70 -26.63 -4.04 -1.63
C PHE A 70 -25.73 -3.38 -2.66
N PRO A 71 -25.62 -2.04 -2.67
CA PRO A 71 -24.68 -1.35 -3.55
C PRO A 71 -23.26 -1.78 -3.26
N VAL A 72 -22.44 -1.87 -4.30
CA VAL A 72 -21.02 -2.24 -4.17
C VAL A 72 -20.16 -1.03 -4.48
N ILE A 73 -19.26 -0.72 -3.58
CA ILE A 73 -18.23 0.31 -3.77
C ILE A 73 -16.87 -0.35 -3.98
N THR A 74 -16.06 0.29 -4.79
CA THR A 74 -14.66 -0.07 -4.91
C THR A 74 -13.87 0.68 -3.84
N VAL A 75 -13.19 -0.07 -2.99
CA VAL A 75 -12.32 0.47 -1.97
C VAL A 75 -10.87 0.24 -2.38
N SER A 76 -10.10 1.30 -2.40
CA SER A 76 -8.67 1.26 -2.65
C SER A 76 -7.93 1.92 -1.49
N LYS A 77 -6.86 1.31 -1.04
CA LYS A 77 -5.94 1.87 -0.05
C LYS A 77 -4.50 1.59 -0.46
N GLY A 78 -3.58 2.42 0.03
CA GLY A 78 -2.16 2.30 -0.31
C GLY A 78 -1.85 2.75 -1.73
N SER A 79 -2.68 3.62 -2.32
CA SER A 79 -2.46 4.22 -3.63
C SER A 79 -2.44 5.74 -3.56
N LEU A 80 -1.69 6.33 -4.47
CA LEU A 80 -1.79 7.74 -4.81
C LEU A 80 -2.94 7.91 -5.79
N ILE A 81 -3.76 8.92 -5.59
CA ILE A 81 -4.67 9.40 -6.61
C ILE A 81 -3.91 10.50 -7.36
N VAL A 82 -3.79 10.36 -8.67
CA VAL A 82 -2.99 11.26 -9.49
C VAL A 82 -3.81 11.77 -10.65
N ASN A 83 -3.88 13.08 -10.79
CA ASN A 83 -4.57 13.74 -11.89
C ASN A 83 -3.56 14.48 -12.78
N GLU A 84 -3.53 14.18 -14.05
CA GLU A 84 -2.79 14.97 -15.02
C GLU A 84 -3.49 16.32 -15.22
N LEU A 85 -2.72 17.41 -15.12
CA LEU A 85 -3.24 18.77 -15.19
C LEU A 85 -3.21 19.31 -16.62
N GLY A 86 -4.08 20.28 -16.90
CA GLY A 86 -4.11 20.99 -18.18
C GLY A 86 -5.07 20.42 -19.22
N TRP A 87 -5.75 19.32 -18.93
CA TRP A 87 -6.80 18.80 -19.79
C TRP A 87 -8.07 19.64 -19.66
N LYS A 88 -8.66 20.01 -20.81
CA LYS A 88 -9.89 20.79 -20.85
C LYS A 88 -10.90 20.12 -21.75
N ASN A 89 -12.16 20.16 -21.33
CA ASN A 89 -13.27 19.74 -22.19
C ASN A 89 -13.51 20.78 -23.33
N LYS A 90 -14.47 20.49 -24.20
CA LYS A 90 -14.86 21.36 -25.30
C LYS A 90 -15.30 22.77 -24.87
N ASP A 91 -15.72 22.94 -23.63
CA ASP A 91 -16.20 24.21 -23.05
C ASP A 91 -15.07 24.96 -22.34
N GLY A 92 -13.83 24.45 -22.38
CA GLY A 92 -12.65 25.04 -21.77
C GLY A 92 -12.54 24.80 -20.26
N VAL A 93 -13.40 23.95 -19.69
CA VAL A 93 -13.38 23.57 -18.26
C VAL A 93 -12.34 22.47 -18.06
N GLU A 94 -11.52 22.61 -17.02
CA GLU A 94 -10.56 21.57 -16.65
C GLU A 94 -11.27 20.27 -16.27
N VAL A 95 -10.72 19.16 -16.76
CA VAL A 95 -11.23 17.81 -16.51
C VAL A 95 -10.13 17.01 -15.83
N TYR A 96 -10.49 16.32 -14.78
CA TYR A 96 -9.58 15.48 -14.01
C TYR A 96 -10.05 14.03 -14.07
N GLU A 97 -9.13 13.14 -14.43
CA GLU A 97 -9.33 11.69 -14.40
C GLU A 97 -8.41 11.09 -13.34
N ASP A 98 -9.01 10.44 -12.34
CA ASP A 98 -8.27 9.82 -11.26
C ASP A 98 -7.48 8.60 -11.76
N GLN A 99 -6.18 8.73 -11.85
CA GLN A 99 -5.27 7.61 -12.00
C GLN A 99 -4.86 7.11 -10.63
N ARG A 100 -4.70 5.79 -10.46
CA ARG A 100 -4.19 5.20 -9.24
C ARG A 100 -2.80 4.65 -9.43
N TRP A 101 -1.83 5.21 -8.68
CA TRP A 101 -0.45 4.73 -8.66
C TRP A 101 -0.19 4.04 -7.33
N PHE A 102 0.09 2.75 -7.39
CA PHE A 102 0.30 1.95 -6.20
C PHE A 102 1.64 2.25 -5.56
N ILE A 103 1.62 2.42 -4.23
CA ILE A 103 2.81 2.46 -3.41
C ILE A 103 3.10 1.04 -2.96
N ARG A 104 4.35 0.65 -3.03
CA ARG A 104 4.82 -0.63 -2.51
C ARG A 104 4.81 -0.62 -0.99
N PHE A 105 4.75 -1.80 -0.40
CA PHE A 105 4.75 -1.99 1.06
C PHE A 105 5.92 -1.31 1.78
N ASP A 106 7.02 -1.03 1.08
CA ASP A 106 8.22 -0.34 1.59
C ASP A 106 8.17 1.19 1.38
N GLY A 107 7.07 1.75 0.95
CA GLY A 107 6.91 3.19 0.73
C GLY A 107 7.45 3.71 -0.61
N ARG A 108 7.93 2.84 -1.49
CA ARG A 108 8.40 3.24 -2.83
C ARG A 108 7.30 3.12 -3.87
N TYR A 109 7.37 3.96 -4.89
CA TYR A 109 6.46 3.88 -6.03
C TYR A 109 7.21 4.02 -7.35
N ARG A 110 6.61 3.53 -8.42
CA ARG A 110 7.12 3.65 -9.79
C ARG A 110 5.99 3.55 -10.79
N ASN A 111 6.00 4.45 -11.78
CA ASN A 111 5.19 4.35 -12.98
C ASN A 111 6.05 4.62 -14.22
N ASN A 112 6.12 3.66 -15.13
CA ASN A 112 6.96 3.73 -16.31
C ASN A 112 6.19 4.24 -17.55
N LEU A 113 4.91 4.50 -17.44
CA LEU A 113 4.01 4.82 -18.54
C LEU A 113 3.21 6.09 -18.22
N VAL A 114 3.92 7.21 -18.16
CA VAL A 114 3.34 8.55 -17.91
C VAL A 114 3.76 9.53 -19.00
N PHE A 115 3.04 10.61 -19.12
CA PHE A 115 3.42 11.72 -20.00
C PHE A 115 4.27 12.74 -19.23
N ALA A 116 5.10 13.49 -19.95
CA ALA A 116 5.75 14.66 -19.41
C ALA A 116 4.70 15.78 -19.27
N ALA A 117 4.25 16.01 -18.04
CA ALA A 117 3.18 16.96 -17.69
C ALA A 117 3.25 17.34 -16.21
N ASP A 118 2.37 18.25 -15.79
CA ASP A 118 2.12 18.54 -14.39
C ASP A 118 1.04 17.59 -13.87
N TYR A 119 1.22 17.10 -12.64
CA TYR A 119 0.32 16.15 -11.99
C TYR A 119 -0.03 16.65 -10.59
N LYS A 120 -1.32 16.63 -10.26
CA LYS A 120 -1.78 16.76 -8.89
C LYS A 120 -1.79 15.38 -8.23
N VAL A 121 -1.12 15.27 -7.10
CA VAL A 121 -1.04 14.04 -6.29
C VAL A 121 -1.87 14.23 -5.04
N ILE A 122 -2.84 13.36 -4.84
CA ILE A 122 -3.79 13.37 -3.72
C ILE A 122 -3.52 12.14 -2.85
N MET A 123 -3.29 12.33 -1.56
CA MET A 123 -2.81 11.31 -0.63
C MET A 123 -3.87 10.76 0.33
N LYS A 124 -5.15 10.94 0.04
CA LYS A 124 -6.24 10.55 0.95
C LYS A 124 -6.41 9.03 1.19
N GLU A 125 -5.82 8.18 0.34
CA GLU A 125 -5.88 6.71 0.50
C GLU A 125 -4.65 6.14 1.22
N LEU A 126 -3.85 6.98 1.85
CA LEU A 126 -2.60 6.61 2.51
C LEU A 126 -2.69 6.75 4.02
N PRO A 127 -1.81 6.09 4.79
CA PRO A 127 -1.77 6.21 6.25
C PRO A 127 -1.09 7.52 6.70
N CYS A 128 -1.55 8.64 6.17
CA CYS A 128 -1.02 9.98 6.45
C CYS A 128 -2.12 11.03 6.34
N TYR A 129 -1.86 12.21 6.91
CA TYR A 129 -2.75 13.34 6.75
C TYR A 129 -2.74 13.82 5.29
N GLU A 130 -3.92 14.20 4.81
CA GLU A 130 -4.08 14.69 3.44
C GLU A 130 -3.13 15.86 3.17
N ASN A 131 -2.39 15.74 2.09
CA ASN A 131 -1.43 16.74 1.62
C ASN A 131 -1.33 16.65 0.10
N ASP A 132 -2.14 17.46 -0.59
CA ASP A 132 -2.10 17.53 -2.03
C ASP A 132 -0.80 18.19 -2.49
N GLN A 133 -0.11 17.56 -3.42
CA GLN A 133 1.13 18.08 -3.99
C GLN A 133 1.02 18.15 -5.51
N VAL A 134 1.79 19.05 -6.10
CA VAL A 134 1.97 19.13 -7.55
C VAL A 134 3.37 18.68 -7.90
N MET A 135 3.49 17.77 -8.87
CA MET A 135 4.77 17.35 -9.43
C MET A 135 4.81 17.63 -10.92
N THR A 136 5.93 18.13 -11.40
CA THR A 136 6.19 18.36 -12.83
C THR A 136 7.11 17.25 -13.34
N LEU A 137 6.64 16.46 -14.30
CA LEU A 137 7.42 15.42 -14.95
C LEU A 137 7.97 15.90 -16.30
N LYS A 138 9.24 15.65 -16.52
CA LYS A 138 9.95 15.89 -17.78
C LYS A 138 10.05 14.60 -18.57
N LYS A 139 10.27 14.69 -19.88
CA LYS A 139 10.60 13.52 -20.72
C LYS A 139 11.75 12.72 -20.14
N GLY A 140 11.62 11.40 -20.13
CA GLY A 140 12.60 10.48 -19.56
C GLY A 140 12.32 10.11 -18.11
N ASP A 141 13.35 9.80 -17.34
CA ASP A 141 13.26 9.32 -15.97
C ASP A 141 13.20 10.48 -14.98
N ASN A 142 12.28 10.43 -14.03
CA ASN A 142 12.08 11.45 -13.00
C ASN A 142 12.11 10.78 -11.62
N GLU A 143 12.88 11.34 -10.70
CA GLU A 143 12.87 10.96 -9.29
C GLU A 143 12.14 12.03 -8.47
N VAL A 144 11.05 11.63 -7.80
CA VAL A 144 10.21 12.54 -7.02
C VAL A 144 9.85 11.89 -5.70
N ASP A 145 10.36 12.41 -4.59
CA ASP A 145 9.94 12.00 -3.25
C ASP A 145 8.72 12.81 -2.81
N LEU A 146 7.70 12.12 -2.31
CA LEU A 146 6.48 12.71 -1.78
C LEU A 146 6.58 12.81 -0.26
N LYS A 147 6.48 14.02 0.28
CA LYS A 147 6.63 14.28 1.71
C LYS A 147 5.26 14.50 2.36
N THR A 148 4.99 13.78 3.43
CA THR A 148 3.74 13.91 4.17
C THR A 148 3.95 13.56 5.65
N THR A 149 2.92 13.78 6.47
CA THR A 149 2.93 13.46 7.89
C THR A 149 2.11 12.18 8.13
N PRO A 150 2.70 11.07 8.60
CA PRO A 150 1.96 9.86 8.94
C PRO A 150 1.00 10.15 10.10
N PHE A 151 -0.02 9.34 10.31
CA PHE A 151 -0.95 9.50 11.45
C PHE A 151 -0.27 9.24 12.79
N CYS A 152 0.59 8.25 12.83
CA CYS A 152 1.41 7.93 13.99
C CYS A 152 2.76 7.37 13.57
N ARG A 153 3.71 7.35 14.52
CA ARG A 153 5.05 6.79 14.34
C ARG A 153 5.28 5.66 15.32
N ILE A 154 5.93 4.60 14.85
CA ILE A 154 6.43 3.54 15.70
C ILE A 154 7.87 3.92 16.07
N VAL A 155 8.08 4.15 17.37
CA VAL A 155 9.33 4.72 17.89
C VAL A 155 10.07 3.65 18.71
N ASP A 156 11.39 3.64 18.58
CA ASP A 156 12.31 2.72 19.29
C ASP A 156 11.91 1.23 19.21
N PRO A 157 11.59 0.71 18.02
CA PRO A 157 11.19 -0.69 17.87
C PRO A 157 12.39 -1.62 18.08
N VAL A 158 12.27 -2.53 19.03
CA VAL A 158 13.26 -3.58 19.33
C VAL A 158 12.58 -4.93 19.20
N ILE A 159 13.12 -5.81 18.34
CA ILE A 159 12.65 -7.18 18.18
C ILE A 159 13.73 -8.12 18.68
N THR A 160 13.36 -9.03 19.58
CA THR A 160 14.27 -10.02 20.17
C THR A 160 13.65 -11.42 20.14
N TYR A 161 14.50 -12.43 20.17
CA TYR A 161 14.08 -13.81 20.31
C TYR A 161 14.55 -14.41 21.64
N ASP A 162 13.60 -14.89 22.42
CA ASP A 162 13.86 -15.67 23.63
C ASP A 162 13.88 -17.15 23.27
N ALA A 163 15.08 -17.74 23.19
CA ALA A 163 15.27 -19.13 22.81
C ALA A 163 14.74 -20.10 23.88
N ALA A 164 14.77 -19.73 25.16
CA ALA A 164 14.29 -20.58 26.24
C ALA A 164 12.76 -20.64 26.25
N ALA A 165 12.10 -19.50 26.10
CA ALA A 165 10.65 -19.40 26.02
C ALA A 165 10.09 -19.69 24.62
N LYS A 166 10.95 -19.77 23.58
CA LYS A 166 10.57 -19.86 22.16
C LYS A 166 9.60 -18.77 21.76
N LYS A 167 9.90 -17.54 22.12
CA LYS A 167 9.06 -16.37 21.82
C LYS A 167 9.83 -15.30 21.07
N VAL A 168 9.19 -14.71 20.09
CA VAL A 168 9.66 -13.48 19.44
C VAL A 168 8.91 -12.31 20.09
N LYS A 169 9.66 -11.36 20.61
CA LYS A 169 9.15 -10.22 21.35
C LYS A 169 9.46 -8.93 20.62
N ALA A 170 8.46 -8.07 20.47
CA ALA A 170 8.61 -6.71 19.98
C ALA A 170 8.31 -5.74 21.14
N THR A 171 9.22 -4.81 21.41
CA THR A 171 9.02 -3.71 22.34
C THR A 171 9.16 -2.40 21.59
N PHE A 172 8.20 -1.50 21.72
CA PHE A 172 8.15 -0.25 20.97
C PHE A 172 7.23 0.76 21.66
N LYS A 173 7.22 1.99 21.15
CA LYS A 173 6.22 3.01 21.48
C LYS A 173 5.49 3.41 20.22
N VAL A 174 4.30 3.98 20.36
CA VAL A 174 3.58 4.62 19.27
C VAL A 174 3.27 6.06 19.66
N GLU A 175 3.68 7.00 18.82
CA GLU A 175 3.44 8.42 19.03
C GLU A 175 2.50 8.95 17.96
N LEU A 176 1.51 9.74 18.37
CA LEU A 176 0.66 10.51 17.45
C LEU A 176 1.44 11.70 16.91
N THR A 177 1.35 11.93 15.61
CA THR A 177 2.04 13.06 14.96
C THR A 177 1.27 14.37 15.09
N ASP A 178 -0.06 14.28 15.22
CA ASP A 178 -0.93 15.44 15.42
C ASP A 178 -2.03 15.11 16.43
N ARG A 179 -1.82 15.53 17.68
CA ARG A 179 -2.77 15.31 18.78
C ARG A 179 -4.04 16.17 18.68
N SER A 180 -4.09 17.13 17.76
CA SER A 180 -5.32 17.89 17.50
C SER A 180 -6.31 17.10 16.63
N LYS A 181 -5.83 16.10 15.93
CA LYS A 181 -6.61 15.27 14.99
C LYS A 181 -6.91 13.87 15.51
N ALA A 182 -6.09 13.36 16.43
CA ALA A 182 -6.28 12.04 17.03
C ALA A 182 -5.79 12.05 18.48
N ASN A 183 -6.48 11.30 19.37
CA ASN A 183 -6.17 11.25 20.78
C ASN A 183 -5.71 9.88 21.26
N ALA A 184 -5.95 8.82 20.50
CA ALA A 184 -5.70 7.45 20.90
C ALA A 184 -5.05 6.62 19.80
N ILE A 185 -4.37 5.55 20.20
CA ILE A 185 -3.92 4.45 19.35
C ILE A 185 -4.91 3.30 19.52
N MET A 186 -5.70 3.04 18.51
CA MET A 186 -6.83 2.11 18.57
C MET A 186 -6.40 0.65 18.45
N ASN A 187 -5.26 0.41 17.79
CA ASN A 187 -4.84 -0.93 17.44
C ASN A 187 -3.33 -0.96 17.21
N VAL A 188 -2.65 -1.91 17.82
CA VAL A 188 -1.24 -2.22 17.53
C VAL A 188 -1.10 -3.68 17.20
N ARG A 189 -0.26 -4.01 16.24
CA ARG A 189 -0.02 -5.36 15.77
C ARG A 189 1.47 -5.63 15.65
N PHE A 190 1.85 -6.83 16.04
CA PHE A 190 3.16 -7.38 15.72
C PHE A 190 2.94 -8.62 14.88
N ALA A 191 3.30 -8.57 13.62
CA ALA A 191 3.00 -9.58 12.62
C ALA A 191 4.26 -10.26 12.11
N ALA A 192 4.12 -11.55 11.75
CA ALA A 192 5.16 -12.36 11.15
C ALA A 192 4.68 -13.02 9.85
N ASN A 193 5.58 -13.13 8.88
CA ASN A 193 5.33 -13.84 7.62
C ASN A 193 6.62 -14.52 7.14
N THR A 194 6.47 -15.60 6.39
CA THR A 194 7.56 -16.23 5.65
C THR A 194 7.89 -15.49 4.35
N GLN A 195 7.05 -14.56 3.95
CA GLN A 195 7.24 -13.71 2.79
C GLN A 195 7.52 -12.27 3.21
N LEU A 196 8.21 -11.54 2.36
CA LEU A 196 8.54 -10.13 2.57
C LEU A 196 7.30 -9.22 2.75
N PHE A 197 6.17 -9.63 2.18
CA PHE A 197 4.90 -8.93 2.33
C PHE A 197 4.27 -9.23 3.70
N VAL A 198 4.71 -8.52 4.73
CA VAL A 198 4.17 -8.59 6.07
C VAL A 198 3.53 -7.26 6.44
N GLY A 199 2.31 -7.30 6.96
CA GLY A 199 1.52 -6.11 7.26
C GLY A 199 0.47 -6.35 8.33
N ALA A 200 -0.48 -5.44 8.43
CA ALA A 200 -1.56 -5.52 9.41
C ALA A 200 -2.62 -6.59 9.04
N THR A 201 -2.83 -6.82 7.76
CA THR A 201 -3.79 -7.80 7.24
C THR A 201 -3.12 -8.95 6.49
N VAL A 202 -1.88 -8.77 6.05
CA VAL A 202 -1.09 -9.79 5.34
C VAL A 202 -0.04 -10.37 6.28
N PHE A 203 -0.34 -11.48 6.91
CA PHE A 203 0.57 -12.19 7.82
C PHE A 203 0.23 -13.69 7.89
N ASN A 204 1.20 -14.51 8.23
CA ASN A 204 0.95 -15.91 8.64
C ASN A 204 0.54 -15.96 10.11
N MET A 205 1.04 -15.03 10.92
CA MET A 205 0.79 -14.95 12.33
C MET A 205 0.94 -13.51 12.82
N ALA A 206 0.19 -13.16 13.85
CA ALA A 206 0.38 -11.94 14.63
C ALA A 206 0.29 -12.23 16.12
N ALA A 207 0.87 -11.34 16.93
CA ALA A 207 0.69 -11.37 18.37
C ALA A 207 -0.78 -11.13 18.70
N ASP A 208 -1.31 -11.95 19.60
CA ASP A 208 -2.67 -11.83 20.13
C ASP A 208 -2.62 -11.15 21.50
N ASP A 209 -3.60 -10.37 21.84
CA ASP A 209 -3.72 -9.81 23.20
C ASP A 209 -4.07 -10.93 24.17
N PRO A 210 -3.19 -11.29 25.11
CA PRO A 210 -3.44 -12.35 26.08
C PRO A 210 -4.56 -11.99 27.08
N GLY A 211 -4.90 -10.69 27.19
CA GLY A 211 -5.97 -10.18 28.07
C GLY A 211 -7.32 -10.06 27.37
N ALA A 212 -7.40 -10.27 26.06
CA ALA A 212 -8.63 -10.08 25.33
C ALA A 212 -9.68 -11.15 25.69
N LYS A 213 -10.86 -10.69 26.10
CA LYS A 213 -12.04 -11.55 26.21
C LYS A 213 -12.54 -11.82 24.78
N ARG A 214 -12.30 -13.02 24.29
CA ARG A 214 -12.85 -13.47 23.01
C ARG A 214 -14.36 -13.67 23.18
N GLU A 215 -15.16 -12.84 22.55
CA GLU A 215 -16.59 -13.07 22.43
C GLU A 215 -16.84 -14.22 21.47
N GLY A 216 -17.50 -15.23 21.96
CA GLY A 216 -17.77 -16.55 21.48
C GLY A 216 -17.91 -16.82 19.98
N GLY A 217 -17.31 -17.91 19.57
CA GLY A 217 -17.48 -18.56 18.29
C GLY A 217 -16.22 -19.32 17.88
N SER A 218 -16.37 -20.45 17.20
CA SER A 218 -15.30 -21.35 16.77
C SER A 218 -14.26 -20.75 15.79
N TRP A 219 -14.43 -19.50 15.39
CA TRP A 219 -13.51 -18.69 14.62
C TRP A 219 -12.99 -17.58 15.53
N GLY A 220 -12.03 -17.91 16.39
CA GLY A 220 -11.44 -16.95 17.30
C GLY A 220 -10.84 -15.77 16.53
N THR A 221 -11.54 -14.65 16.51
CA THR A 221 -11.03 -13.40 15.95
C THR A 221 -9.86 -12.94 16.82
N MET A 222 -8.69 -12.75 16.23
CA MET A 222 -7.55 -12.16 16.94
C MET A 222 -7.93 -10.77 17.43
N VAL A 223 -7.71 -10.50 18.72
CA VAL A 223 -7.92 -9.17 19.28
C VAL A 223 -6.57 -8.50 19.41
N PHE A 224 -6.47 -7.30 18.91
CA PHE A 224 -5.24 -6.52 18.95
C PHE A 224 -5.39 -5.41 20.00
N PRO A 225 -4.38 -5.19 20.86
CA PRO A 225 -4.48 -4.21 21.90
C PRO A 225 -4.47 -2.78 21.36
N ALA A 226 -5.16 -1.88 22.07
CA ALA A 226 -4.94 -0.45 22.02
C ALA A 226 -3.80 -0.07 22.97
N CYS A 227 -3.22 1.12 22.80
CA CYS A 227 -2.24 1.66 23.74
C CYS A 227 -2.38 3.18 23.86
N GLN A 228 -1.80 3.73 24.92
CA GLN A 228 -1.70 5.19 25.05
C GLN A 228 -0.52 5.70 24.22
N PRO A 229 -0.64 6.88 23.58
CA PRO A 229 0.48 7.49 22.87
C PRO A 229 1.70 7.70 23.76
N GLY A 230 2.86 7.15 23.34
CA GLY A 230 4.11 7.19 24.08
C GLY A 230 4.30 6.09 25.14
N GLU A 231 3.29 5.27 25.36
CA GLU A 231 3.39 4.09 26.22
C GLU A 231 4.32 3.03 25.60
N VAL A 232 5.09 2.34 26.44
CA VAL A 232 5.89 1.20 26.01
C VAL A 232 5.00 -0.02 25.85
N VAL A 233 4.88 -0.49 24.63
CA VAL A 233 4.12 -1.70 24.30
C VAL A 233 5.07 -2.86 24.13
N THR A 234 4.70 -4.03 24.67
CA THR A 234 5.39 -5.29 24.41
C THR A 234 4.41 -6.32 23.88
N LEU A 235 4.67 -6.83 22.68
CA LEU A 235 3.88 -7.88 22.04
C LEU A 235 4.76 -9.11 21.80
N GLU A 236 4.18 -10.30 21.96
CA GLU A 236 4.90 -11.57 21.83
C GLU A 236 4.21 -12.51 20.86
N ILE A 237 5.01 -13.12 19.96
CA ILE A 237 4.59 -14.23 19.14
C ILE A 237 5.18 -15.52 19.73
N ASP A 238 4.31 -16.44 20.12
CA ASP A 238 4.71 -17.73 20.68
C ASP A 238 5.00 -18.72 19.55
N ALA A 239 6.28 -18.98 19.31
CA ALA A 239 6.73 -19.91 18.26
C ALA A 239 6.29 -21.36 18.54
N ALA A 240 6.09 -21.75 19.81
CA ALA A 240 5.65 -23.09 20.16
C ALA A 240 4.18 -23.32 19.80
N LYS A 241 3.35 -22.29 19.85
CA LYS A 241 1.93 -22.35 19.44
C LYS A 241 1.74 -22.33 17.93
N ASN A 242 2.80 -22.02 17.19
CA ASN A 242 2.75 -21.85 15.75
C ASN A 242 3.91 -22.60 15.08
N PRO A 243 3.95 -23.93 15.26
CA PRO A 243 5.09 -24.73 14.82
C PRO A 243 5.30 -24.67 13.30
N ASP A 244 4.25 -24.48 12.51
CA ASP A 244 4.37 -24.47 11.05
C ASP A 244 5.13 -23.23 10.53
N LEU A 245 4.99 -22.09 11.19
CA LEU A 245 5.77 -20.88 10.85
C LEU A 245 7.24 -21.03 11.23
N PHE A 246 7.55 -21.75 12.31
CA PHE A 246 8.89 -21.87 12.87
C PHE A 246 9.53 -23.25 12.63
N LYS A 247 8.84 -24.14 11.92
CA LYS A 247 9.26 -25.51 11.69
C LYS A 247 10.40 -25.66 10.69
N TYR A 248 10.41 -24.79 9.68
CA TYR A 248 11.36 -24.90 8.57
C TYR A 248 12.48 -23.88 8.73
N ASP A 249 13.65 -24.24 8.22
CA ASP A 249 14.81 -23.37 8.14
C ASP A 249 14.60 -22.28 7.06
N GLN A 250 13.73 -21.34 7.36
CA GLN A 250 13.33 -20.27 6.45
C GLN A 250 13.57 -18.90 7.09
N ILE A 251 13.81 -17.90 6.25
CA ILE A 251 13.80 -16.51 6.66
C ILE A 251 12.40 -16.14 7.14
N ARG A 252 12.34 -15.34 8.20
CA ARG A 252 11.12 -14.76 8.74
C ARG A 252 11.18 -13.25 8.62
N TYR A 253 10.04 -12.67 8.36
CA TYR A 253 9.86 -11.22 8.30
C TYR A 253 8.88 -10.80 9.36
N PHE A 254 9.23 -9.74 10.07
CA PHE A 254 8.42 -9.18 11.14
C PHE A 254 8.13 -7.72 10.84
N ARG A 255 6.96 -7.26 11.26
CA ARG A 255 6.56 -5.87 11.13
C ARG A 255 5.62 -5.48 12.26
N ILE A 256 5.76 -4.26 12.74
CA ILE A 256 4.84 -3.63 13.68
C ILE A 256 3.92 -2.72 12.87
N ALA A 257 2.64 -2.70 13.23
CA ALA A 257 1.64 -1.82 12.66
C ALA A 257 0.86 -1.13 13.76
N ALA A 258 0.47 0.12 13.56
CA ALA A 258 -0.32 0.90 14.49
C ALA A 258 -1.41 1.68 13.75
N GLU A 259 -2.60 1.73 14.34
CA GLU A 259 -3.76 2.47 13.85
C GLU A 259 -4.11 3.59 14.82
N ALA A 260 -4.05 4.84 14.38
CA ALA A 260 -4.49 5.98 15.16
C ALA A 260 -6.00 6.19 15.03
N GLU A 261 -6.62 6.77 16.08
CA GLU A 261 -8.05 7.06 16.13
C GLU A 261 -8.50 7.98 14.97
N GLY A 262 -9.68 7.69 14.41
CA GLY A 262 -10.32 8.54 13.40
C GLY A 262 -9.66 8.54 12.03
N ASN A 263 -8.58 7.78 11.86
CA ASN A 263 -7.80 7.73 10.63
C ASN A 263 -8.13 6.48 9.82
N GLY A 264 -9.31 6.46 9.24
CA GLY A 264 -9.72 5.45 8.28
C GLY A 264 -10.22 6.09 7.01
N TYR A 265 -9.81 5.57 5.87
CA TYR A 265 -10.36 5.97 4.58
C TYR A 265 -11.55 5.07 4.24
N ASN A 266 -12.72 5.68 3.98
CA ASN A 266 -13.95 4.94 3.65
C ASN A 266 -14.23 3.76 4.60
N SER A 267 -14.17 4.01 5.91
CA SER A 267 -14.35 2.99 6.96
C SER A 267 -13.24 1.94 7.02
N GLN A 268 -12.21 2.04 6.22
CA GLN A 268 -11.07 1.13 6.26
C GLN A 268 -9.99 1.64 7.20
N LYS A 269 -9.44 0.69 7.97
CA LYS A 269 -8.35 0.97 8.89
C LYS A 269 -7.07 1.30 8.15
N ALA A 270 -6.46 2.43 8.47
CA ALA A 270 -5.17 2.84 7.93
C ALA A 270 -4.08 2.61 8.99
N TYR A 271 -3.09 1.80 8.64
CA TYR A 271 -1.98 1.45 9.53
C TYR A 271 -0.70 2.15 9.11
N ASN A 272 -0.03 2.74 10.08
CA ASN A 272 1.38 3.09 9.96
C ASN A 272 2.25 1.91 10.38
N PHE A 273 3.42 1.79 9.78
CA PHE A 273 4.25 0.60 9.88
C PHE A 273 5.68 0.93 10.30
N SER A 274 6.29 0.02 11.07
CA SER A 274 7.75 -0.02 11.23
C SER A 274 8.43 -0.43 9.92
N PRO A 275 9.75 -0.28 9.79
CA PRO A 275 10.52 -1.05 8.83
C PRO A 275 10.22 -2.55 8.94
N ILE A 276 10.56 -3.29 7.89
CA ILE A 276 10.45 -4.75 7.89
C ILE A 276 11.74 -5.31 8.48
N TYR A 277 11.60 -6.11 9.52
CA TYR A 277 12.69 -6.82 10.15
C TYR A 277 12.82 -8.22 9.56
N LYS A 278 14.04 -8.59 9.21
CA LYS A 278 14.34 -9.90 8.65
C LYS A 278 15.11 -10.71 9.68
N ALA A 279 14.57 -11.83 10.11
CA ALA A 279 15.25 -12.76 10.97
C ALA A 279 15.85 -13.93 10.18
N SER A 280 17.04 -14.35 10.59
CA SER A 280 17.60 -15.64 10.18
C SER A 280 16.74 -16.80 10.72
N ALA A 281 16.89 -17.98 10.13
CA ALA A 281 16.13 -19.17 10.50
C ALA A 281 16.32 -19.58 11.98
N ASP A 282 17.51 -19.40 12.50
CA ASP A 282 17.91 -19.67 13.89
C ASP A 282 17.73 -18.46 14.82
N PHE A 283 17.20 -17.34 14.31
CA PHE A 283 17.06 -16.06 15.03
C PHE A 283 18.37 -15.48 15.56
N SER A 284 19.51 -15.92 15.09
CA SER A 284 20.81 -15.36 15.49
C SER A 284 20.98 -13.90 15.01
N LYS A 285 20.19 -13.49 14.03
CA LYS A 285 20.11 -12.13 13.50
C LYS A 285 18.66 -11.73 13.30
N ILE A 286 18.25 -10.67 13.93
CA ILE A 286 16.96 -9.98 13.73
C ILE A 286 17.23 -8.52 13.39
#